data_8b85689396fe59b13603e95e116f4616
#
_entry.id   8b85689396fe59b13603e95e116f4616
#
_cell.length_a   1.000
_cell.length_b   1.000
_cell.length_c   1.000
_cell.angle_alpha   90.00
_cell.angle_beta   90.00
_cell.angle_gamma   90.00
#
_symmetry.space_group_name_H-M   'P 1'
#
loop_
_entity.id
_entity.type
_entity.pdbx_description
1 polymer ?
#
loop_
_entity_poly.entity_id
_entity_poly.type
_entity_poly.pdbx_seq_one_letter_code
_entity_poly.pdbx_strand_id
1 'polypeptide(L)'
;MPEQMDDALKAADRIIELTGGEIRLGLPLGLGKPNRLVNALYQRATENPDVRLDIYTALSLGRPGAGSDLEKRFLEPFAERVFGDYEELDYLKAAKKDQLPDNIRVFEFFFQPGSMLGSNSAQRHYISVNYTHAARDLNARGVNVVAQLLACRPGADGENGNDYSFSCNPEVTLELLPMLKARRDAGETIVTVGQVHRDLPFMENDARVGEWLADMDILLDDPQGHTRLFSTPNMPVNLQDHFVGLHASSLVRDGGTLQIGIGALGDALVHHTRRREQYNQDYRRLLDALELPEAHRELIGREGGDRPFELGLYGCSEMMTHGLLR
;
A
#
# COMPACT_ATOMS: atom_id res chain seq x y z
N MET A 1 -2.27 27.40 0.75
CA MET A 1 -3.28 26.36 0.40
C MET A 1 -2.91 25.80 -0.95
N PRO A 2 -3.10 24.50 -1.20
CA PRO A 2 -2.77 23.88 -2.47
C PRO A 2 -3.57 24.45 -3.63
N GLU A 3 -2.96 24.45 -4.81
CA GLU A 3 -3.65 24.74 -6.07
C GLU A 3 -4.66 23.61 -6.35
N GLN A 4 -5.94 23.97 -6.49
CA GLN A 4 -7.03 23.01 -6.73
C GLN A 4 -7.13 22.73 -8.23
N MET A 5 -7.11 21.47 -8.61
CA MET A 5 -7.19 21.02 -10.00
C MET A 5 -8.21 19.89 -10.17
N ASP A 6 -8.85 19.83 -11.31
CA ASP A 6 -9.86 18.84 -11.69
C ASP A 6 -9.49 18.00 -12.93
N ASP A 7 -8.26 18.17 -13.42
CA ASP A 7 -7.77 17.54 -14.64
C ASP A 7 -6.32 17.08 -14.45
N ALA A 8 -6.09 15.77 -14.56
CA ALA A 8 -4.78 15.18 -14.34
C ALA A 8 -3.72 15.62 -15.36
N LEU A 9 -4.11 15.91 -16.62
CA LEU A 9 -3.17 16.41 -17.64
C LEU A 9 -2.71 17.83 -17.31
N LYS A 10 -3.61 18.69 -16.84
CA LYS A 10 -3.24 20.04 -16.38
C LYS A 10 -2.33 19.96 -15.14
N ALA A 11 -2.63 19.05 -14.22
CA ALA A 11 -1.78 18.83 -13.05
C ALA A 11 -0.38 18.34 -13.47
N ALA A 12 -0.28 17.45 -14.45
CA ALA A 12 0.99 17.02 -15.02
C ALA A 12 1.76 18.17 -15.68
N ASP A 13 1.09 19.00 -16.47
CA ASP A 13 1.69 20.20 -17.10
C ASP A 13 2.22 21.18 -16.03
N ARG A 14 1.46 21.36 -14.93
CA ARG A 14 1.89 22.20 -13.81
C ARG A 14 3.11 21.66 -13.08
N ILE A 15 3.17 20.34 -12.85
CA ILE A 15 4.34 19.68 -12.25
C ILE A 15 5.57 19.86 -13.14
N ILE A 16 5.43 19.67 -14.46
CA ILE A 16 6.52 19.87 -15.44
C ILE A 16 7.02 21.31 -15.38
N GLU A 17 6.14 22.29 -15.36
CA GLU A 17 6.49 23.71 -15.23
C GLU A 17 7.28 23.98 -13.93
N LEU A 18 6.76 23.53 -12.79
CA LEU A 18 7.38 23.75 -11.48
C LEU A 18 8.77 23.10 -11.35
N THR A 19 8.97 21.94 -11.97
CA THR A 19 10.23 21.18 -11.90
C THR A 19 11.21 21.49 -13.05
N GLY A 20 10.79 22.30 -14.02
CA GLY A 20 11.58 22.54 -15.23
C GLY A 20 11.77 21.28 -16.08
N GLY A 21 10.88 20.29 -15.99
CA GLY A 21 10.92 19.04 -16.73
C GLY A 21 11.82 17.94 -16.12
N GLU A 22 12.48 18.19 -15.00
CA GLU A 22 13.32 17.21 -14.28
C GLU A 22 12.52 16.60 -13.12
N ILE A 23 11.84 15.47 -13.35
CA ILE A 23 10.92 14.85 -12.41
C ILE A 23 11.49 13.56 -11.84
N ARG A 24 11.73 13.53 -10.53
CA ARG A 24 12.01 12.33 -9.75
C ARG A 24 10.82 12.06 -8.84
N LEU A 25 9.87 11.27 -9.35
CA LEU A 25 8.58 11.02 -8.76
C LEU A 25 8.64 9.90 -7.73
N GLY A 26 8.44 10.22 -6.47
CA GLY A 26 8.25 9.26 -5.38
C GLY A 26 6.78 8.89 -5.23
N LEU A 27 6.48 7.60 -5.24
CA LEU A 27 5.13 7.05 -5.12
C LEU A 27 5.05 6.03 -3.98
N PRO A 28 3.89 5.90 -3.34
CA PRO A 28 3.65 4.86 -2.35
C PRO A 28 3.64 3.47 -2.96
N LEU A 29 3.61 2.45 -2.11
CA LEU A 29 3.41 1.07 -2.49
C LEU A 29 1.95 0.82 -2.90
N GLY A 30 1.73 -0.09 -3.82
CA GLY A 30 0.41 -0.69 -4.11
C GLY A 30 -0.69 0.33 -4.46
N LEU A 31 -1.79 0.27 -3.72
CA LEU A 31 -3.02 1.02 -4.01
C LEU A 31 -3.01 2.48 -3.58
N GLY A 32 -2.00 2.94 -2.85
CA GLY A 32 -1.85 4.37 -2.52
C GLY A 32 -1.41 5.25 -3.68
N LYS A 33 -1.08 4.66 -4.84
CA LYS A 33 -0.63 5.40 -6.03
C LYS A 33 -1.76 6.15 -6.71
N PRO A 34 -1.54 7.42 -7.06
CA PRO A 34 -2.47 8.21 -7.86
C PRO A 34 -2.30 7.88 -9.36
N ASN A 35 -2.80 6.69 -9.79
CA ASN A 35 -2.54 6.15 -11.12
C ASN A 35 -2.94 7.13 -12.22
N ARG A 36 -4.03 7.87 -12.07
CA ARG A 36 -4.50 8.87 -13.02
C ARG A 36 -3.47 9.96 -13.29
N LEU A 37 -2.91 10.53 -12.21
CA LEU A 37 -1.85 11.52 -12.32
C LEU A 37 -0.55 10.92 -12.89
N VAL A 38 -0.19 9.71 -12.46
CA VAL A 38 1.01 9.02 -12.95
C VAL A 38 0.93 8.76 -14.44
N ASN A 39 -0.24 8.33 -14.94
CA ASN A 39 -0.47 8.12 -16.37
C ASN A 39 -0.43 9.43 -17.15
N ALA A 40 -0.96 10.52 -16.60
CA ALA A 40 -0.85 11.85 -17.21
C ALA A 40 0.61 12.32 -17.34
N LEU A 41 1.42 12.14 -16.28
CA LEU A 41 2.87 12.43 -16.33
C LEU A 41 3.61 11.55 -17.34
N TYR A 42 3.30 10.24 -17.34
CA TYR A 42 3.88 9.30 -18.30
C TYR A 42 3.53 9.67 -19.75
N GLN A 43 2.28 10.05 -20.01
CA GLN A 43 1.84 10.52 -21.32
C GLN A 43 2.64 11.76 -21.75
N ARG A 44 2.74 12.79 -20.91
CA ARG A 44 3.48 14.02 -21.22
C ARG A 44 4.96 13.77 -21.48
N ALA A 45 5.59 12.94 -20.66
CA ALA A 45 6.99 12.57 -20.86
C ALA A 45 7.20 11.74 -22.14
N THR A 46 6.23 10.92 -22.54
CA THR A 46 6.28 10.17 -23.81
C THR A 46 6.12 11.10 -25.01
N GLU A 47 5.27 12.11 -24.92
CA GLU A 47 5.02 13.10 -25.96
C GLU A 47 6.17 14.13 -26.10
N ASN A 48 6.90 14.38 -25.01
CA ASN A 48 8.00 15.36 -24.97
C ASN A 48 9.30 14.75 -24.40
N PRO A 49 10.28 14.39 -25.23
CA PRO A 49 11.58 13.82 -24.80
C PRO A 49 12.43 14.74 -23.92
N ASP A 50 12.15 16.05 -23.89
CA ASP A 50 12.87 17.00 -23.03
C ASP A 50 12.40 16.88 -21.55
N VAL A 51 11.24 16.26 -21.29
CA VAL A 51 10.76 15.96 -19.96
C VAL A 51 11.39 14.65 -19.49
N ARG A 52 12.19 14.70 -18.44
CA ARG A 52 12.80 13.52 -17.81
C ARG A 52 11.94 13.05 -16.65
N LEU A 53 11.53 11.78 -16.70
CA LEU A 53 10.67 11.17 -15.68
C LEU A 53 11.33 9.92 -15.07
N ASP A 54 11.82 10.05 -13.85
CA ASP A 54 12.28 8.93 -13.02
C ASP A 54 11.18 8.59 -11.99
N ILE A 55 10.61 7.41 -12.06
CA ILE A 55 9.55 6.94 -11.14
C ILE A 55 10.16 6.02 -10.10
N TYR A 56 10.05 6.37 -8.81
CA TYR A 56 10.49 5.59 -7.66
C TYR A 56 9.28 5.04 -6.92
N THR A 57 9.10 3.73 -6.93
CA THR A 57 7.87 3.09 -6.43
C THR A 57 8.10 1.66 -5.99
N ALA A 58 7.03 0.98 -5.61
CA ALA A 58 7.00 -0.46 -5.38
C ALA A 58 5.64 -1.04 -5.72
N LEU A 59 5.61 -2.32 -6.08
CA LEU A 59 4.40 -3.07 -6.36
C LEU A 59 3.47 -2.34 -7.34
N SER A 60 3.95 -2.15 -8.58
CA SER A 60 3.10 -1.68 -9.67
C SER A 60 2.10 -2.76 -10.03
N LEU A 61 0.85 -2.54 -9.63
CA LEU A 61 -0.24 -3.50 -9.81
C LEU A 61 -0.79 -3.40 -11.24
N GLY A 62 -0.94 -4.57 -11.87
CA GLY A 62 -1.62 -4.73 -13.16
C GLY A 62 -2.71 -5.77 -13.07
N ARG A 63 -3.68 -5.71 -13.96
CA ARG A 63 -4.69 -6.76 -14.10
C ARG A 63 -4.02 -8.06 -14.52
N PRO A 64 -4.47 -9.22 -14.01
CA PRO A 64 -3.99 -10.50 -14.48
C PRO A 64 -4.35 -10.67 -15.97
N GLY A 65 -3.33 -10.95 -16.79
CA GLY A 65 -3.51 -11.20 -18.22
C GLY A 65 -3.50 -12.70 -18.51
N ALA A 66 -4.15 -13.10 -19.60
CA ALA A 66 -4.20 -14.47 -20.07
C ALA A 66 -3.23 -14.69 -21.25
N GLY A 67 -2.50 -15.81 -21.22
CA GLY A 67 -1.61 -16.23 -22.30
C GLY A 67 -2.31 -17.02 -23.41
N SER A 68 -3.55 -17.48 -23.19
CA SER A 68 -4.33 -18.27 -24.14
C SER A 68 -5.82 -17.93 -24.08
N ASP A 69 -6.57 -18.27 -25.12
CA ASP A 69 -8.03 -18.07 -25.16
C ASP A 69 -8.78 -18.82 -24.05
N LEU A 70 -8.26 -19.98 -23.65
CA LEU A 70 -8.85 -20.76 -22.57
C LEU A 70 -8.65 -20.06 -21.21
N GLU A 71 -7.44 -19.58 -20.94
CA GLU A 71 -7.15 -18.78 -19.74
C GLU A 71 -7.97 -17.50 -19.73
N LYS A 72 -8.13 -16.85 -20.88
CA LYS A 72 -8.91 -15.62 -21.02
C LYS A 72 -10.35 -15.83 -20.56
N ARG A 73 -11.00 -16.90 -21.03
CA ARG A 73 -12.38 -17.24 -20.62
C ARG A 73 -12.53 -17.47 -19.12
N PHE A 74 -11.48 -17.94 -18.46
CA PHE A 74 -11.47 -18.18 -17.01
C PHE A 74 -11.12 -16.92 -16.22
N LEU A 75 -10.09 -16.18 -16.64
CA LEU A 75 -9.56 -15.04 -15.88
C LEU A 75 -10.36 -13.75 -16.09
N GLU A 76 -10.91 -13.52 -17.30
CA GLU A 76 -11.62 -12.28 -17.62
C GLU A 76 -12.80 -11.99 -16.66
N PRO A 77 -13.71 -12.94 -16.39
CA PRO A 77 -14.82 -12.68 -15.45
C PRO A 77 -14.34 -12.38 -14.02
N PHE A 78 -13.23 -12.99 -13.62
CA PHE A 78 -12.62 -12.73 -12.33
C PHE A 78 -11.97 -11.33 -12.29
N ALA A 79 -11.15 -11.02 -13.30
CA ALA A 79 -10.46 -9.73 -13.40
C ALA A 79 -11.45 -8.56 -13.47
N GLU A 80 -12.53 -8.71 -14.25
CA GLU A 80 -13.58 -7.71 -14.36
C GLU A 80 -14.34 -7.52 -13.03
N ARG A 81 -14.64 -8.60 -12.33
CA ARG A 81 -15.31 -8.53 -11.03
C ARG A 81 -14.45 -7.89 -9.94
N VAL A 82 -13.14 -8.19 -9.90
CA VAL A 82 -12.23 -7.72 -8.85
C VAL A 82 -11.71 -6.33 -9.15
N PHE A 83 -11.21 -6.10 -10.35
CA PHE A 83 -10.53 -4.86 -10.71
C PHE A 83 -11.49 -3.80 -11.28
N GLY A 84 -12.63 -4.23 -11.88
CA GLY A 84 -13.62 -3.31 -12.44
C GLY A 84 -13.00 -2.33 -13.44
N ASP A 85 -13.17 -1.05 -13.18
CA ASP A 85 -12.64 0.08 -13.93
C ASP A 85 -11.27 0.59 -13.41
N TYR A 86 -10.57 -0.23 -12.58
CA TYR A 86 -9.22 0.11 -12.11
C TYR A 86 -8.32 0.55 -13.24
N GLU A 87 -7.80 1.77 -13.16
CA GLU A 87 -6.88 2.35 -14.13
C GLU A 87 -5.47 1.78 -13.89
N GLU A 88 -4.99 0.96 -14.84
CA GLU A 88 -3.63 0.41 -14.78
C GLU A 88 -2.60 1.51 -15.03
N LEU A 89 -1.39 1.28 -14.52
CA LEU A 89 -0.25 2.15 -14.80
C LEU A 89 0.24 1.90 -16.23
N ASP A 90 0.15 2.92 -17.08
CA ASP A 90 0.47 2.83 -18.53
C ASP A 90 1.92 2.41 -18.78
N TYR A 91 2.85 2.87 -17.95
CA TYR A 91 4.27 2.50 -18.06
C TYR A 91 4.52 1.00 -17.83
N LEU A 92 3.63 0.30 -17.12
CA LEU A 92 3.87 -1.08 -16.68
C LEU A 92 4.04 -2.06 -17.83
N LYS A 93 3.24 -1.90 -18.89
CA LYS A 93 3.32 -2.75 -20.09
C LYS A 93 4.64 -2.53 -20.83
N ALA A 94 5.08 -1.29 -20.95
CA ALA A 94 6.34 -0.92 -21.58
C ALA A 94 7.55 -1.37 -20.73
N ALA A 95 7.49 -1.20 -19.41
CA ALA A 95 8.53 -1.65 -18.48
C ALA A 95 8.74 -3.17 -18.53
N LYS A 96 7.65 -3.97 -18.58
CA LYS A 96 7.74 -5.44 -18.70
C LYS A 96 8.41 -5.90 -19.99
N LYS A 97 8.38 -5.10 -21.06
CA LYS A 97 8.91 -5.43 -22.39
C LYS A 97 10.25 -4.74 -22.70
N ASP A 98 10.85 -4.02 -21.76
CA ASP A 98 12.02 -3.15 -22.01
C ASP A 98 11.79 -2.12 -23.12
N GLN A 99 10.60 -1.53 -23.18
CA GLN A 99 10.16 -0.59 -24.21
C GLN A 99 9.81 0.80 -23.66
N LEU A 100 10.36 1.15 -22.50
CA LEU A 100 10.23 2.52 -21.98
C LEU A 100 10.98 3.48 -22.87
N PRO A 101 10.48 4.70 -23.12
CA PRO A 101 11.24 5.78 -23.74
C PRO A 101 12.53 6.09 -22.96
N ASP A 102 13.60 6.55 -23.65
CA ASP A 102 14.91 6.78 -23.06
C ASP A 102 14.93 7.84 -21.94
N ASN A 103 13.98 8.77 -21.99
CA ASN A 103 13.79 9.82 -20.98
C ASN A 103 12.95 9.36 -19.76
N ILE A 104 12.45 8.12 -19.76
CA ILE A 104 11.62 7.57 -18.69
C ILE A 104 12.29 6.36 -18.06
N ARG A 105 12.45 6.36 -16.73
CA ARG A 105 12.98 5.23 -15.97
C ARG A 105 12.07 4.89 -14.79
N VAL A 106 11.95 3.60 -14.50
CA VAL A 106 11.16 3.11 -13.36
C VAL A 106 12.07 2.34 -12.42
N PHE A 107 12.11 2.77 -11.17
CA PHE A 107 12.89 2.18 -10.08
C PHE A 107 11.91 1.62 -9.07
N GLU A 108 11.91 0.30 -8.88
CA GLU A 108 11.04 -0.34 -7.90
C GLU A 108 11.84 -1.00 -6.79
N PHE A 109 11.39 -0.83 -5.54
CA PHE A 109 11.98 -1.50 -4.39
C PHE A 109 11.20 -2.76 -3.95
N PHE A 110 10.14 -3.12 -4.68
CA PHE A 110 9.44 -4.40 -4.54
C PHE A 110 8.66 -4.71 -5.82
N PHE A 111 8.85 -5.91 -6.37
CA PHE A 111 8.08 -6.45 -7.49
C PHE A 111 7.10 -7.52 -7.02
N GLN A 112 5.98 -7.64 -7.73
CA GLN A 112 5.23 -8.89 -7.68
C GLN A 112 6.14 -10.06 -8.12
N PRO A 113 6.30 -11.11 -7.30
CA PRO A 113 7.21 -12.22 -7.62
C PRO A 113 7.03 -12.76 -9.03
N GLY A 114 8.14 -12.85 -9.77
CA GLY A 114 8.15 -13.37 -11.16
C GLY A 114 7.68 -12.39 -12.24
N SER A 115 7.12 -11.23 -11.91
CA SER A 115 6.49 -10.34 -12.90
C SER A 115 7.47 -9.65 -13.85
N MET A 116 8.74 -9.48 -13.46
CA MET A 116 9.75 -8.71 -14.21
C MET A 116 10.93 -9.57 -14.68
N LEU A 117 10.80 -10.90 -14.74
CA LEU A 117 11.88 -11.80 -15.13
C LEU A 117 12.37 -11.55 -16.57
N GLY A 118 11.50 -11.10 -17.48
CA GLY A 118 11.84 -10.78 -18.86
C GLY A 118 12.36 -9.37 -19.11
N SER A 119 12.40 -8.50 -18.09
CA SER A 119 12.81 -7.10 -18.21
C SER A 119 14.20 -6.86 -17.64
N ASN A 120 15.19 -6.63 -18.50
CA ASN A 120 16.55 -6.29 -18.09
C ASN A 120 16.62 -4.90 -17.42
N SER A 121 15.82 -3.96 -17.89
CA SER A 121 15.73 -2.62 -17.34
C SER A 121 15.21 -2.67 -15.91
N ALA A 122 14.07 -3.35 -15.67
CA ALA A 122 13.51 -3.48 -14.35
C ALA A 122 14.48 -4.14 -13.35
N GLN A 123 15.19 -5.19 -13.77
CA GLN A 123 16.17 -5.86 -12.91
C GLN A 123 17.36 -4.96 -12.56
N ARG A 124 17.85 -4.15 -13.50
CA ARG A 124 18.95 -3.19 -13.25
C ARG A 124 18.52 -2.00 -12.38
N HIS A 125 17.24 -1.61 -12.46
CA HIS A 125 16.69 -0.50 -11.70
C HIS A 125 16.01 -0.95 -10.40
N TYR A 126 16.12 -2.23 -10.03
CA TYR A 126 15.63 -2.70 -8.74
C TYR A 126 16.41 -2.06 -7.59
N ILE A 127 15.69 -1.52 -6.62
CA ILE A 127 16.27 -0.94 -5.41
C ILE A 127 16.21 -1.98 -4.30
N SER A 128 17.35 -2.61 -3.99
CA SER A 128 17.45 -3.54 -2.87
C SER A 128 17.47 -2.78 -1.55
N VAL A 129 16.33 -2.62 -0.94
CA VAL A 129 16.15 -1.89 0.31
C VAL A 129 15.14 -2.58 1.22
N ASN A 130 15.35 -2.49 2.52
CA ASN A 130 14.32 -2.85 3.48
C ASN A 130 13.22 -1.78 3.46
N TYR A 131 11.96 -2.18 3.52
CA TYR A 131 10.80 -1.26 3.43
C TYR A 131 10.88 -0.10 4.43
N THR A 132 11.33 -0.38 5.66
CA THR A 132 11.54 0.64 6.70
C THR A 132 12.62 1.69 6.35
N HIS A 133 13.38 1.49 5.29
CA HIS A 133 14.39 2.43 4.81
C HIS A 133 14.04 3.07 3.47
N ALA A 134 12.86 2.76 2.91
CA ALA A 134 12.47 3.21 1.58
C ALA A 134 12.45 4.75 1.49
N ALA A 135 11.83 5.44 2.43
CA ALA A 135 11.77 6.90 2.44
C ALA A 135 13.15 7.56 2.46
N ARG A 136 14.07 7.06 3.31
CA ARG A 136 15.47 7.51 3.36
C ARG A 136 16.17 7.33 2.02
N ASP A 137 16.00 6.17 1.38
CA ASP A 137 16.63 5.86 0.09
C ASP A 137 16.06 6.73 -1.04
N LEU A 138 14.75 6.95 -1.07
CA LEU A 138 14.10 7.84 -2.03
C LEU A 138 14.61 9.28 -1.87
N ASN A 139 14.71 9.75 -0.64
CA ASN A 139 15.29 11.07 -0.35
C ASN A 139 16.74 11.19 -0.83
N ALA A 140 17.58 10.19 -0.55
CA ALA A 140 18.99 10.17 -0.98
C ALA A 140 19.14 10.10 -2.51
N ARG A 141 18.14 9.56 -3.24
CA ARG A 141 18.11 9.54 -4.71
C ARG A 141 17.59 10.84 -5.30
N GLY A 142 17.25 11.82 -4.46
CA GLY A 142 16.86 13.15 -4.89
C GLY A 142 15.42 13.23 -5.41
N VAL A 143 14.51 12.40 -4.91
CA VAL A 143 13.07 12.56 -5.19
C VAL A 143 12.70 14.02 -4.93
N ASN A 144 12.05 14.65 -5.92
CA ASN A 144 11.64 16.06 -5.88
C ASN A 144 10.14 16.26 -6.12
N VAL A 145 9.43 15.19 -6.51
CA VAL A 145 7.98 15.19 -6.60
C VAL A 145 7.47 14.00 -5.80
N VAL A 146 6.51 14.20 -4.92
CA VAL A 146 5.80 13.12 -4.23
C VAL A 146 4.31 13.20 -4.52
N ALA A 147 3.70 12.08 -4.83
CA ALA A 147 2.26 12.02 -5.12
C ALA A 147 1.61 10.83 -4.40
N GLN A 148 0.43 11.08 -3.80
CA GLN A 148 -0.31 10.12 -2.97
C GLN A 148 -1.80 10.23 -3.22
N LEU A 149 -2.52 9.08 -3.19
CA LEU A 149 -3.99 9.09 -3.09
C LEU A 149 -4.43 9.53 -1.69
N LEU A 150 -5.45 10.37 -1.65
CA LEU A 150 -6.04 10.89 -0.44
C LEU A 150 -7.53 10.51 -0.36
N ALA A 151 -7.94 9.99 0.80
CA ALA A 151 -9.36 9.94 1.15
C ALA A 151 -9.84 11.34 1.52
N CYS A 152 -11.13 11.61 1.30
CA CYS A 152 -11.73 12.89 1.64
C CYS A 152 -13.08 12.67 2.33
N ARG A 153 -13.43 13.55 3.26
CA ARG A 153 -14.75 13.64 3.88
C ARG A 153 -15.09 15.11 4.17
N PRO A 154 -16.37 15.46 4.34
CA PRO A 154 -16.77 16.78 4.84
C PRO A 154 -16.10 17.06 6.19
N GLY A 155 -15.60 18.27 6.39
CA GLY A 155 -15.00 18.70 7.67
C GLY A 155 -15.97 18.60 8.84
N ALA A 156 -15.46 18.24 10.02
CA ALA A 156 -16.29 17.90 11.20
C ALA A 156 -17.05 19.08 11.79
N ASP A 157 -16.60 20.33 11.59
CA ASP A 157 -17.09 21.50 12.31
C ASP A 157 -17.97 22.44 11.46
N GLY A 158 -18.50 21.98 10.33
CA GLY A 158 -19.31 22.83 9.45
C GLY A 158 -18.52 23.98 8.80
N GLU A 159 -17.21 23.99 8.93
CA GLU A 159 -16.33 24.85 8.17
C GLU A 159 -16.39 24.47 6.69
N ASN A 160 -16.36 25.47 5.82
CA ASN A 160 -16.40 25.30 4.37
C ASN A 160 -15.13 24.62 3.85
N GLY A 161 -14.97 23.32 4.07
CA GLY A 161 -13.80 22.56 3.62
C GLY A 161 -13.93 21.06 3.80
N ASN A 162 -13.05 20.32 3.16
CA ASN A 162 -12.91 18.89 3.31
C ASN A 162 -11.72 18.54 4.20
N ASP A 163 -11.88 17.50 5.00
CA ASP A 163 -10.79 16.80 5.66
C ASP A 163 -10.19 15.76 4.71
N TYR A 164 -8.87 15.57 4.78
CA TYR A 164 -8.14 14.60 3.97
C TYR A 164 -7.32 13.64 4.82
N SER A 165 -7.18 12.41 4.33
CA SER A 165 -6.37 11.37 4.96
C SER A 165 -5.54 10.64 3.91
N PHE A 166 -4.30 10.22 4.27
CA PHE A 166 -3.43 9.45 3.39
C PHE A 166 -3.95 8.04 3.11
N SER A 167 -4.87 7.52 3.89
CA SER A 167 -5.57 6.23 3.71
C SER A 167 -4.66 5.04 3.41
N CYS A 168 -4.50 4.68 2.12
CA CYS A 168 -3.74 3.49 1.70
C CYS A 168 -2.25 3.76 1.58
N ASN A 169 -1.43 2.87 2.18
CA ASN A 169 0.03 2.87 2.06
C ASN A 169 0.70 4.24 2.34
N PRO A 170 0.39 4.88 3.47
CA PRO A 170 0.89 6.22 3.77
C PRO A 170 2.35 6.24 4.22
N GLU A 171 2.94 5.10 4.60
CA GLU A 171 4.15 4.98 5.40
C GLU A 171 5.34 5.69 4.75
N VAL A 172 5.60 5.40 3.46
CA VAL A 172 6.72 6.01 2.73
C VAL A 172 6.51 7.51 2.58
N THR A 173 5.28 7.93 2.27
CA THR A 173 4.94 9.35 2.09
C THR A 173 5.09 10.11 3.40
N LEU A 174 4.54 9.60 4.51
CA LEU A 174 4.62 10.24 5.83
C LEU A 174 6.06 10.42 6.31
N GLU A 175 6.93 9.42 6.10
CA GLU A 175 8.33 9.53 6.46
C GLU A 175 9.13 10.44 5.52
N LEU A 176 8.74 10.52 4.24
CA LEU A 176 9.43 11.30 3.22
C LEU A 176 9.11 12.80 3.32
N LEU A 177 7.86 13.16 3.64
CA LEU A 177 7.42 14.57 3.69
C LEU A 177 8.29 15.48 4.57
N PRO A 178 8.68 15.11 5.80
CA PRO A 178 9.57 15.94 6.61
C PRO A 178 10.95 16.16 5.98
N MET A 179 11.48 15.13 5.30
CA MET A 179 12.78 15.22 4.63
C MET A 179 12.69 16.15 3.41
N LEU A 180 11.61 16.06 2.64
CA LEU A 180 11.35 16.93 1.49
C LEU A 180 11.12 18.38 1.94
N LYS A 181 10.41 18.59 3.05
CA LYS A 181 10.23 19.93 3.63
C LYS A 181 11.57 20.55 3.98
N ALA A 182 12.45 19.83 4.64
CA ALA A 182 13.79 20.33 5.00
C ALA A 182 14.60 20.72 3.74
N ARG A 183 14.50 19.96 2.65
CA ARG A 183 15.16 20.26 1.37
C ARG A 183 14.52 21.47 0.67
N ARG A 184 13.19 21.60 0.73
CA ARG A 184 12.47 22.79 0.24
C ARG A 184 12.91 24.05 0.99
N ASP A 185 13.00 23.97 2.33
CA ASP A 185 13.44 25.07 3.18
C ASP A 185 14.92 25.46 2.90
N ALA A 186 15.73 24.53 2.41
CA ALA A 186 17.10 24.76 1.92
C ALA A 186 17.18 25.29 0.46
N GLY A 187 16.05 25.53 -0.20
CA GLY A 187 15.96 26.13 -1.53
C GLY A 187 15.86 25.15 -2.70
N GLU A 188 15.67 23.85 -2.43
CA GLU A 188 15.43 22.89 -3.52
C GLU A 188 13.98 22.98 -4.04
N THR A 189 13.80 22.73 -5.32
CA THR A 189 12.46 22.62 -5.92
C THR A 189 11.84 21.27 -5.52
N ILE A 190 10.82 21.31 -4.69
CA ILE A 190 10.04 20.16 -4.24
C ILE A 190 8.57 20.41 -4.57
N VAL A 191 7.89 19.42 -5.14
CA VAL A 191 6.45 19.47 -5.45
C VAL A 191 5.74 18.32 -4.74
N THR A 192 4.68 18.64 -4.01
CA THR A 192 3.86 17.67 -3.28
C THR A 192 2.43 17.67 -3.81
N VAL A 193 1.92 16.49 -4.14
CA VAL A 193 0.62 16.33 -4.81
C VAL A 193 -0.25 15.32 -4.08
N GLY A 194 -1.48 15.73 -3.75
CA GLY A 194 -2.53 14.82 -3.32
C GLY A 194 -3.56 14.62 -4.41
N GLN A 195 -3.85 13.39 -4.80
CA GLN A 195 -5.00 13.08 -5.66
C GLN A 195 -6.12 12.54 -4.80
N VAL A 196 -7.28 13.19 -4.84
CA VAL A 196 -8.46 12.79 -4.08
C VAL A 196 -9.10 11.55 -4.69
N HIS A 197 -9.49 10.60 -3.82
CA HIS A 197 -10.35 9.47 -4.19
C HIS A 197 -11.45 9.31 -3.14
N ARG A 198 -12.70 9.55 -3.54
CA ARG A 198 -13.84 9.70 -2.61
C ARG A 198 -14.28 8.41 -1.94
N ASP A 199 -13.98 7.26 -2.52
CA ASP A 199 -14.35 5.94 -1.98
C ASP A 199 -13.28 5.34 -1.07
N LEU A 200 -12.11 6.00 -0.92
CA LEU A 200 -11.09 5.54 0.03
C LEU A 200 -11.60 5.69 1.47
N PRO A 201 -11.37 4.68 2.32
CA PRO A 201 -11.70 4.77 3.74
C PRO A 201 -10.88 5.88 4.39
N PHE A 202 -11.55 6.79 5.11
CA PHE A 202 -10.88 7.85 5.85
C PHE A 202 -10.21 7.26 7.10
N MET A 203 -8.91 7.51 7.25
CA MET A 203 -8.12 7.07 8.41
C MET A 203 -7.84 8.26 9.32
N GLU A 204 -8.04 8.05 10.62
CA GLU A 204 -7.84 9.06 11.66
C GLU A 204 -6.38 9.13 12.13
N ASN A 205 -6.14 9.98 13.11
CA ASN A 205 -4.85 10.17 13.80
C ASN A 205 -3.73 10.57 12.83
N ASP A 206 -2.59 9.92 12.89
CA ASP A 206 -1.38 10.25 12.15
C ASP A 206 -1.53 10.10 10.62
N ALA A 207 -2.56 9.39 10.16
CA ALA A 207 -2.89 9.28 8.75
C ALA A 207 -3.65 10.50 8.21
N ARG A 208 -4.14 11.41 9.06
CA ARG A 208 -4.74 12.67 8.59
C ARG A 208 -3.68 13.55 7.94
N VAL A 209 -4.05 14.16 6.82
CA VAL A 209 -3.15 15.09 6.11
C VAL A 209 -2.83 16.31 6.99
N GLY A 210 -3.83 16.84 7.72
CA GLY A 210 -3.63 17.87 8.74
C GLY A 210 -2.82 19.05 8.23
N GLU A 211 -1.74 19.36 8.94
CA GLU A 211 -0.85 20.48 8.63
C GLU A 211 -0.14 20.34 7.27
N TRP A 212 0.05 19.09 6.77
CA TRP A 212 0.65 18.83 5.46
C TRP A 212 -0.16 19.39 4.29
N LEU A 213 -1.47 19.65 4.50
CA LEU A 213 -2.30 20.28 3.48
C LEU A 213 -1.80 21.69 3.13
N ALA A 214 -1.28 22.42 4.10
CA ALA A 214 -0.73 23.76 3.88
C ALA A 214 0.59 23.73 3.08
N ASP A 215 1.36 22.67 3.23
CA ASP A 215 2.63 22.45 2.53
C ASP A 215 2.47 21.74 1.17
N MET A 216 1.24 21.32 0.83
CA MET A 216 0.92 20.66 -0.44
C MET A 216 0.80 21.70 -1.56
N ASP A 217 1.39 21.41 -2.72
CA ASP A 217 1.38 22.33 -3.87
C ASP A 217 0.12 22.16 -4.71
N ILE A 218 -0.29 20.91 -4.98
CA ILE A 218 -1.42 20.58 -5.84
C ILE A 218 -2.36 19.61 -5.12
N LEU A 219 -3.65 19.90 -5.16
CA LEU A 219 -4.73 18.99 -4.79
C LEU A 219 -5.58 18.70 -6.01
N LEU A 220 -5.46 17.47 -6.53
CA LEU A 220 -6.16 17.02 -7.73
C LEU A 220 -7.43 16.25 -7.36
N ASP A 221 -8.60 16.73 -7.74
CA ASP A 221 -9.89 16.02 -7.64
C ASP A 221 -10.46 15.78 -9.04
N ASP A 222 -9.80 14.89 -9.82
CA ASP A 222 -10.23 14.52 -11.16
C ASP A 222 -11.38 13.52 -11.06
N PRO A 223 -12.59 13.85 -11.61
CA PRO A 223 -13.74 12.92 -11.57
C PRO A 223 -13.48 11.55 -12.19
N GLN A 224 -12.55 11.45 -13.14
CA GLN A 224 -12.16 10.18 -13.76
C GLN A 224 -11.19 9.36 -12.90
N GLY A 225 -10.64 9.94 -11.84
CA GLY A 225 -9.76 9.27 -10.90
C GLY A 225 -10.46 8.44 -9.82
N HIS A 226 -11.79 8.51 -9.72
CA HIS A 226 -12.59 7.78 -8.74
C HIS A 226 -13.00 6.40 -9.27
N THR A 227 -12.02 5.52 -9.45
CA THR A 227 -12.21 4.17 -9.94
C THR A 227 -12.56 3.21 -8.81
N ARG A 228 -13.07 2.03 -9.17
CA ARG A 228 -13.42 1.01 -8.18
C ARG A 228 -12.21 0.56 -7.37
N LEU A 229 -12.37 0.56 -6.06
CA LEU A 229 -11.36 0.01 -5.15
C LEU A 229 -11.45 -1.52 -5.10
N PHE A 230 -10.31 -2.17 -4.91
CA PHE A 230 -10.22 -3.60 -4.64
C PHE A 230 -9.26 -3.83 -3.47
N SER A 231 -9.35 -5.02 -2.89
CA SER A 231 -8.50 -5.44 -1.78
C SER A 231 -7.82 -6.77 -2.10
N THR A 232 -6.89 -7.19 -1.23
CA THR A 232 -6.31 -8.53 -1.31
C THR A 232 -7.41 -9.60 -1.26
N PRO A 233 -7.25 -10.70 -2.02
CA PRO A 233 -8.18 -11.82 -1.99
C PRO A 233 -8.34 -12.36 -0.55
N ASN A 234 -9.59 -12.51 -0.11
CA ASN A 234 -9.90 -13.17 1.14
C ASN A 234 -10.04 -14.67 0.88
N MET A 235 -9.02 -15.45 1.26
CA MET A 235 -9.03 -16.90 1.11
C MET A 235 -9.82 -17.54 2.26
N PRO A 236 -10.65 -18.56 1.98
CA PRO A 236 -11.35 -19.27 3.05
C PRO A 236 -10.36 -19.99 3.97
N VAL A 237 -10.59 -19.88 5.27
CA VAL A 237 -9.79 -20.57 6.28
C VAL A 237 -10.23 -22.04 6.31
N ASN A 238 -9.32 -22.95 6.02
CA ASN A 238 -9.58 -24.39 6.04
C ASN A 238 -9.29 -24.98 7.43
N LEU A 239 -9.58 -26.29 7.61
CA LEU A 239 -9.39 -26.96 8.89
C LEU A 239 -7.92 -27.01 9.32
N GLN A 240 -6.99 -27.21 8.37
CA GLN A 240 -5.57 -27.23 8.63
C GLN A 240 -5.06 -25.88 9.13
N ASP A 241 -5.53 -24.78 8.53
CA ASP A 241 -5.22 -23.43 8.99
C ASP A 241 -5.72 -23.19 10.42
N HIS A 242 -6.91 -23.68 10.75
CA HIS A 242 -7.44 -23.61 12.13
C HIS A 242 -6.59 -24.39 13.11
N PHE A 243 -6.11 -25.59 12.75
CA PHE A 243 -5.20 -26.35 13.62
C PHE A 243 -3.88 -25.62 13.85
N VAL A 244 -3.27 -25.09 12.79
CA VAL A 244 -2.03 -24.31 12.91
C VAL A 244 -2.28 -23.05 13.72
N GLY A 245 -3.38 -22.33 13.48
CA GLY A 245 -3.75 -21.13 14.24
C GLY A 245 -3.99 -21.41 15.72
N LEU A 246 -4.62 -22.55 16.07
CA LEU A 246 -4.84 -22.97 17.46
C LEU A 246 -3.49 -23.24 18.18
N HIS A 247 -2.61 -24.00 17.56
CA HIS A 247 -1.26 -24.24 18.12
C HIS A 247 -0.47 -22.95 18.26
N ALA A 248 -0.42 -22.12 17.21
CA ALA A 248 0.32 -20.86 17.22
C ALA A 248 -0.21 -19.89 18.29
N SER A 249 -1.54 -19.81 18.47
CA SER A 249 -2.15 -18.94 19.48
C SER A 249 -1.80 -19.34 20.93
N SER A 250 -1.52 -20.63 21.17
CA SER A 250 -1.10 -21.11 22.49
C SER A 250 0.35 -20.73 22.84
N LEU A 251 1.15 -20.35 21.84
CA LEU A 251 2.52 -19.85 22.04
C LEU A 251 2.57 -18.32 22.18
N VAL A 252 1.47 -17.64 22.00
CA VAL A 252 1.40 -16.17 22.17
C VAL A 252 1.45 -15.85 23.67
N ARG A 253 2.47 -15.10 24.07
CA ARG A 253 2.70 -14.66 25.45
C ARG A 253 1.82 -13.46 25.78
N ASP A 254 1.28 -13.43 26.98
CA ASP A 254 0.61 -12.26 27.52
C ASP A 254 1.58 -11.07 27.67
N GLY A 255 1.15 -9.88 27.29
CA GLY A 255 2.00 -8.69 27.19
C GLY A 255 2.99 -8.72 26.00
N GLY A 256 2.89 -9.72 25.10
CA GLY A 256 3.78 -9.88 23.96
C GLY A 256 3.44 -9.02 22.76
N THR A 257 4.38 -8.99 21.82
CA THR A 257 4.23 -8.36 20.50
C THR A 257 4.01 -9.42 19.43
N LEU A 258 2.98 -9.25 18.60
CA LEU A 258 2.61 -10.19 17.56
C LEU A 258 2.49 -9.49 16.22
N GLN A 259 3.26 -9.92 15.21
CA GLN A 259 3.04 -9.52 13.84
C GLN A 259 2.19 -10.57 13.12
N ILE A 260 1.10 -10.13 12.50
CA ILE A 260 0.13 -11.00 11.85
C ILE A 260 0.18 -10.70 10.35
N GLY A 261 0.59 -11.70 9.55
CA GLY A 261 0.53 -11.62 8.09
C GLY A 261 -0.90 -11.76 7.57
N ILE A 262 -1.15 -11.24 6.38
CA ILE A 262 -2.42 -11.43 5.67
C ILE A 262 -2.56 -12.87 5.18
N GLY A 263 -3.80 -13.37 5.10
CA GLY A 263 -4.13 -14.68 4.56
C GLY A 263 -4.82 -15.60 5.57
N ALA A 264 -5.23 -16.80 5.11
CA ALA A 264 -6.02 -17.75 5.89
C ALA A 264 -5.37 -18.14 7.23
N LEU A 265 -4.04 -18.31 7.25
CA LEU A 265 -3.32 -18.63 8.47
C LEU A 265 -3.33 -17.47 9.49
N GLY A 266 -3.14 -16.22 9.02
CA GLY A 266 -3.24 -15.03 9.85
C GLY A 266 -4.63 -14.89 10.46
N ASP A 267 -5.67 -15.04 9.65
CA ASP A 267 -7.06 -15.00 10.10
C ASP A 267 -7.36 -16.12 11.12
N ALA A 268 -6.83 -17.33 10.91
CA ALA A 268 -6.96 -18.44 11.86
C ALA A 268 -6.27 -18.15 13.21
N LEU A 269 -5.07 -17.57 13.17
CA LEU A 269 -4.34 -17.18 14.37
C LEU A 269 -5.10 -16.13 15.17
N VAL A 270 -5.60 -15.08 14.53
CA VAL A 270 -6.43 -14.05 15.18
C VAL A 270 -7.70 -14.66 15.78
N HIS A 271 -8.39 -15.53 15.03
CA HIS A 271 -9.59 -16.21 15.50
C HIS A 271 -9.32 -16.98 16.80
N HIS A 272 -8.24 -17.76 16.87
CA HIS A 272 -7.94 -18.56 18.07
C HIS A 272 -7.37 -17.71 19.21
N THR A 273 -6.64 -16.65 18.93
CA THR A 273 -6.19 -15.67 19.93
C THR A 273 -7.38 -14.96 20.58
N ARG A 274 -8.34 -14.50 19.77
CA ARG A 274 -9.62 -13.94 20.27
C ARG A 274 -10.43 -14.98 21.05
N ARG A 275 -10.47 -16.23 20.60
CA ARG A 275 -11.15 -17.33 21.30
C ARG A 275 -10.51 -17.61 22.65
N ARG A 276 -9.20 -17.56 22.75
CA ARG A 276 -8.46 -17.68 24.01
C ARG A 276 -8.88 -16.58 24.99
N GLU A 277 -9.08 -15.35 24.53
CA GLU A 277 -9.49 -14.21 25.34
C GLU A 277 -10.97 -14.28 25.74
N GLN A 278 -11.86 -14.37 24.75
CA GLN A 278 -13.29 -14.16 24.95
C GLN A 278 -14.08 -15.44 25.28
N TYR A 279 -13.57 -16.59 24.82
CA TYR A 279 -14.23 -17.90 24.94
C TYR A 279 -13.25 -18.94 25.50
N ASN A 280 -12.56 -18.60 26.58
CA ASN A 280 -11.42 -19.37 27.10
C ASN A 280 -11.76 -20.82 27.46
N GLN A 281 -12.93 -21.08 28.00
CA GLN A 281 -13.35 -22.45 28.34
C GLN A 281 -13.38 -23.35 27.08
N ASP A 282 -13.93 -22.85 25.97
CA ASP A 282 -13.98 -23.60 24.72
C ASP A 282 -12.60 -23.73 24.09
N TYR A 283 -11.78 -22.67 24.19
CA TYR A 283 -10.38 -22.69 23.73
C TYR A 283 -9.58 -23.79 24.41
N ARG A 284 -9.67 -23.91 25.74
CA ARG A 284 -8.99 -24.96 26.53
C ARG A 284 -9.51 -26.35 26.20
N ARG A 285 -10.82 -26.51 26.03
CA ARG A 285 -11.40 -27.80 25.58
C ARG A 285 -10.85 -28.25 24.24
N LEU A 286 -10.64 -27.31 23.29
CA LEU A 286 -10.01 -27.61 21.99
C LEU A 286 -8.54 -28.06 22.15
N LEU A 287 -7.77 -27.37 23.00
CA LEU A 287 -6.37 -27.76 23.28
C LEU A 287 -6.29 -29.13 23.94
N ASP A 288 -7.17 -29.43 24.90
CA ASP A 288 -7.24 -30.72 25.57
C ASP A 288 -7.60 -31.86 24.59
N ALA A 289 -8.51 -31.59 23.65
CA ALA A 289 -8.92 -32.57 22.63
C ALA A 289 -7.80 -32.88 21.60
N LEU A 290 -6.75 -32.08 21.52
CA LEU A 290 -5.59 -32.35 20.66
C LEU A 290 -4.65 -33.42 21.23
N GLU A 291 -4.83 -33.81 22.50
CA GLU A 291 -3.97 -34.81 23.21
C GLU A 291 -2.48 -34.52 23.03
N LEU A 292 -2.08 -33.24 23.23
CA LEU A 292 -0.72 -32.76 22.96
C LEU A 292 0.32 -33.57 23.74
N PRO A 293 1.49 -33.92 23.12
CA PRO A 293 2.63 -34.49 23.82
C PRO A 293 3.09 -33.60 24.98
N GLU A 294 3.66 -34.22 26.05
CA GLU A 294 4.12 -33.50 27.26
C GLU A 294 5.08 -32.36 26.91
N ALA A 295 6.06 -32.60 26.05
CA ALA A 295 7.00 -31.57 25.59
C ALA A 295 6.32 -30.33 24.97
N HIS A 296 5.17 -30.51 24.29
CA HIS A 296 4.41 -29.38 23.75
C HIS A 296 3.64 -28.63 24.86
N ARG A 297 3.12 -29.34 25.85
CA ARG A 297 2.47 -28.71 27.01
C ARG A 297 3.46 -27.88 27.84
N GLU A 298 4.67 -28.42 28.04
CA GLU A 298 5.76 -27.69 28.68
C GLU A 298 6.17 -26.45 27.90
N LEU A 299 6.25 -26.57 26.57
CA LEU A 299 6.54 -25.42 25.69
C LEU A 299 5.47 -24.33 25.81
N ILE A 300 4.19 -24.68 25.77
CA ILE A 300 3.08 -23.73 25.94
C ILE A 300 3.17 -23.06 27.31
N GLY A 301 3.45 -23.80 28.38
CA GLY A 301 3.59 -23.26 29.74
C GLY A 301 4.77 -22.30 29.90
N ARG A 302 5.87 -22.54 29.17
CA ARG A 302 7.10 -21.72 29.23
C ARG A 302 7.02 -20.47 28.34
N GLU A 303 6.53 -20.60 27.10
CA GLU A 303 6.61 -19.54 26.08
C GLU A 303 5.29 -18.78 25.89
N GLY A 304 4.15 -19.43 26.10
CA GLY A 304 2.84 -18.88 25.82
C GLY A 304 1.86 -18.99 26.95
N GLY A 305 0.77 -19.73 26.75
CA GLY A 305 -0.27 -20.01 27.73
C GLY A 305 -1.63 -20.33 27.11
N ASP A 306 -2.55 -20.76 27.97
CA ASP A 306 -3.91 -21.14 27.61
C ASP A 306 -4.99 -20.29 28.32
N ARG A 307 -4.58 -19.33 29.18
CA ARG A 307 -5.47 -18.44 29.93
C ARG A 307 -5.78 -17.18 29.14
N PRO A 308 -6.85 -16.44 29.47
CA PRO A 308 -7.05 -15.09 28.95
C PRO A 308 -5.85 -14.19 29.21
N PHE A 309 -5.72 -13.16 28.42
CA PHE A 309 -4.63 -12.19 28.56
C PHE A 309 -4.96 -11.18 29.69
N GLU A 310 -4.00 -10.94 30.58
CA GLU A 310 -4.12 -9.95 31.66
C GLU A 310 -3.56 -8.58 31.22
N LEU A 311 -2.43 -8.60 30.50
CA LEU A 311 -1.77 -7.41 30.01
C LEU A 311 -2.23 -7.04 28.59
N GLY A 312 -2.77 -8.00 27.86
CA GLY A 312 -3.15 -7.85 26.47
C GLY A 312 -1.99 -8.06 25.51
N LEU A 313 -2.19 -7.69 24.24
CA LEU A 313 -1.24 -7.88 23.17
C LEU A 313 -1.03 -6.58 22.39
N TYR A 314 0.22 -6.33 22.01
CA TYR A 314 0.52 -5.39 20.94
C TYR A 314 0.56 -6.14 19.62
N GLY A 315 -0.33 -5.78 18.67
CA GLY A 315 -0.40 -6.41 17.36
C GLY A 315 -0.10 -5.42 16.24
N CYS A 316 0.63 -5.87 15.22
CA CYS A 316 0.79 -5.15 13.98
C CYS A 316 0.48 -6.05 12.79
N SER A 317 -0.03 -5.47 11.71
CA SER A 317 -0.34 -6.16 10.46
C SER A 317 0.06 -5.28 9.29
N GLU A 318 0.45 -5.90 8.19
CA GLU A 318 0.74 -5.20 6.94
C GLU A 318 -0.51 -4.52 6.37
N MET A 319 -1.65 -5.19 6.49
CA MET A 319 -2.94 -4.70 5.99
C MET A 319 -4.06 -5.07 6.95
N MET A 320 -5.04 -4.18 7.11
CA MET A 320 -6.26 -4.46 7.88
C MET A 320 -7.19 -5.34 7.04
N THR A 321 -7.18 -6.65 7.30
CA THR A 321 -8.09 -7.59 6.65
C THR A 321 -9.42 -7.68 7.39
N HIS A 322 -10.43 -8.25 6.72
CA HIS A 322 -11.75 -8.48 7.33
C HIS A 322 -11.68 -9.37 8.59
N GLY A 323 -10.76 -10.34 8.63
CA GLY A 323 -10.51 -11.20 9.79
C GLY A 323 -9.97 -10.44 11.01
N LEU A 324 -9.18 -9.38 10.77
CA LEU A 324 -8.63 -8.53 11.83
C LEU A 324 -9.63 -7.51 12.39
N LEU A 325 -10.68 -7.16 11.63
CA LEU A 325 -11.70 -6.20 12.05
C LEU A 325 -12.79 -6.82 12.94
N ARG A 326 -12.90 -8.15 13.01
CA ARG A 326 -13.89 -8.89 13.81
C ARG A 326 -13.36 -9.28 15.17
#